data_45a3bc3f575d6d3c6e3f37bedc11c2a1
#
_entry.id   45a3bc3f575d6d3c6e3f37bedc11c2a1
#
_cell.length_a   1.000
_cell.length_b   1.000
_cell.length_c   1.000
_cell.angle_alpha   90.00
_cell.angle_beta   90.00
_cell.angle_gamma   90.00
#
_symmetry.space_group_name_H-M   'P 1'
#
loop_
_entity.id
_entity.type
_entity.pdbx_description
1 polymer ?
#
loop_
_entity_poly.entity_id
_entity_poly.type
_entity_poly.pdbx_seq_one_letter_code
_entity_poly.pdbx_strand_id
1 'polypeptide(L)' 'GGQLVRVELPRSALVAFGLPMNVNRYDEKVKADVFFSADGMARAIRFVQ' A
#
# COMPACT_ATOMS: atom_id res chain seq x y z
N GLY A 1 -3.18 3.02 20.65
CA GLY A 1 -2.40 3.65 19.66
C GLY A 1 -2.09 2.80 18.44
N GLY A 2 -1.50 3.45 17.49
CA GLY A 2 -1.09 2.83 16.26
C GLY A 2 -0.02 3.66 15.61
N GLN A 3 0.38 3.26 14.42
CA GLN A 3 1.46 3.94 13.72
C GLN A 3 1.14 4.06 12.24
N LEU A 4 1.35 5.24 11.70
CA LEU A 4 1.21 5.49 10.28
C LEU A 4 2.59 5.48 9.65
N VAL A 5 2.78 4.64 8.64
CA VAL A 5 4.07 4.47 7.97
C VAL A 5 3.89 4.71 6.48
N ARG A 6 4.72 5.56 5.89
CA ARG A 6 4.73 5.73 4.45
C ARG A 6 5.69 4.74 3.83
N VAL A 7 5.20 4.00 2.84
CA VAL A 7 5.99 2.99 2.14
C VAL A 7 5.90 3.23 0.64
N GLU A 8 6.85 2.64 -0.08
CA GLU A 8 6.86 2.69 -1.53
C GLU A 8 6.74 1.26 -2.02
N LEU A 9 5.73 1.00 -2.85
CA LEU A 9 5.41 -0.34 -3.31
C LEU A 9 5.38 -0.37 -4.83
N PRO A 10 5.80 -1.48 -5.45
CA PRO A 10 5.55 -1.65 -6.88
C PRO A 10 4.05 -1.80 -7.13
N ARG A 11 3.59 -1.36 -8.29
CA ARG A 11 2.16 -1.46 -8.61
C ARG A 11 1.67 -2.90 -8.58
N SER A 12 2.55 -3.86 -8.87
CA SER A 12 2.19 -5.27 -8.81
C SER A 12 1.71 -5.69 -7.42
N ALA A 13 2.15 -5.01 -6.36
CA ALA A 13 1.71 -5.30 -5.01
C ALA A 13 0.24 -4.92 -4.78
N LEU A 14 -0.32 -4.05 -5.63
CA LEU A 14 -1.72 -3.64 -5.49
C LEU A 14 -2.68 -4.81 -5.69
N VAL A 15 -2.26 -5.80 -6.47
CA VAL A 15 -3.08 -7.00 -6.68
C VAL A 15 -3.30 -7.73 -5.37
N ALA A 16 -2.30 -7.74 -4.48
CA ALA A 16 -2.41 -8.38 -3.18
C ALA A 16 -3.46 -7.69 -2.30
N PHE A 17 -3.79 -6.43 -2.59
CA PHE A 17 -4.81 -5.68 -1.85
C PHE A 17 -6.16 -5.71 -2.57
N GLY A 18 -6.30 -6.51 -3.63
CA GLY A 18 -7.54 -6.63 -4.37
C GLY A 18 -7.84 -5.46 -5.29
N LEU A 19 -6.85 -4.67 -5.64
CA LEU A 19 -7.03 -3.49 -6.48
C LEU A 19 -6.71 -3.80 -7.93
N PRO A 20 -7.39 -3.13 -8.89
CA PRO A 20 -7.08 -3.33 -10.30
C PRO A 20 -5.66 -2.85 -10.62
N MET A 21 -5.02 -3.52 -11.55
CA MET A 21 -3.65 -3.22 -11.93
C MET A 21 -3.60 -2.92 -13.43
N ASN A 22 -2.88 -1.84 -13.78
CA ASN A 22 -2.59 -1.54 -15.17
C ASN A 22 -1.32 -2.31 -15.56
N VAL A 23 -1.47 -3.28 -16.43
CA VAL A 23 -0.36 -4.18 -16.80
C VAL A 23 0.81 -3.44 -17.44
N ASN A 24 0.55 -2.29 -18.05
CA ASN A 24 1.62 -1.50 -18.68
C ASN A 24 2.47 -0.76 -17.67
N ARG A 25 2.06 -0.74 -16.40
CA ARG A 25 2.74 0.01 -15.35
C ARG A 25 2.94 -0.78 -14.08
N TYR A 26 2.89 -2.09 -14.17
CA TYR A 26 2.92 -2.90 -12.96
C TYR A 26 4.25 -2.81 -12.20
N ASP A 27 5.32 -2.39 -12.87
CA ASP A 27 6.62 -2.21 -12.24
C ASP A 27 6.82 -0.79 -11.69
N GLU A 28 5.87 0.11 -11.94
CA GLU A 28 5.94 1.47 -11.42
C GLU A 28 5.68 1.47 -9.92
N LYS A 29 6.44 2.25 -9.18
CA LYS A 29 6.30 2.33 -7.74
C LYS A 29 5.23 3.33 -7.35
N VAL A 30 4.50 2.99 -6.30
CA VAL A 30 3.41 3.81 -5.76
C VAL A 30 3.69 4.07 -4.29
N LYS A 31 3.46 5.29 -3.84
CA LYS A 31 3.58 5.63 -2.43
C LYS A 31 2.25 5.37 -1.74
N ALA A 32 2.33 4.82 -0.55
CA ALA A 32 1.14 4.53 0.25
C ALA A 32 1.41 4.77 1.72
N ASP A 33 0.37 5.21 2.42
CA ASP A 33 0.39 5.33 3.86
C ASP A 33 -0.33 4.12 4.44
N VAL A 34 0.36 3.37 5.29
CA VAL A 34 -0.20 2.18 5.91
C VAL A 34 -0.34 2.43 7.40
N PHE A 35 -1.53 2.20 7.92
CA PHE A 35 -1.78 2.32 9.34
C PHE A 35 -1.67 0.96 10.00
N PHE A 36 -0.76 0.86 10.95
CA PHE A 36 -0.58 -0.34 11.78
C PHE A 36 -1.18 -0.08 13.15
N SER A 37 -2.07 -0.95 13.58
CA SER A 37 -2.62 -0.87 14.92
C SER A 37 -1.59 -1.32 15.94
N ALA A 38 -1.94 -1.17 17.23
CA ALA A 38 -1.00 -1.47 18.33
C ALA A 38 -0.53 -2.92 18.33
N ASP A 39 -1.31 -3.83 17.75
CA ASP A 39 -0.95 -5.24 17.65
C ASP A 39 -0.02 -5.54 16.46
N GLY A 40 0.38 -4.53 15.72
CA GLY A 40 1.25 -4.69 14.56
C GLY A 40 0.56 -5.10 13.28
N MET A 41 -0.76 -5.15 13.28
CA MET A 41 -1.51 -5.52 12.09
C MET A 41 -1.81 -4.31 11.22
N ALA A 42 -1.66 -4.46 9.91
CA ALA A 42 -2.05 -3.42 8.97
C ALA A 42 -3.57 -3.37 8.90
N ARG A 43 -4.14 -2.21 9.24
CA ARG A 43 -5.59 -2.02 9.31
C ARG A 43 -6.14 -1.17 8.19
N ALA A 44 -5.30 -0.34 7.58
CA ALA A 44 -5.75 0.55 6.51
C ALA A 44 -4.57 0.89 5.61
N ILE A 45 -4.88 1.16 4.35
CA ILE A 45 -3.89 1.60 3.40
C ILE A 45 -4.50 2.71 2.55
N ARG A 46 -3.72 3.77 2.31
CA ARG A 46 -4.16 4.88 1.47
C ARG A 46 -3.05 5.18 0.47
N PHE A 47 -3.41 5.20 -0.80
CA PHE A 47 -2.45 5.50 -1.84
C PHE A 47 -2.29 7.00 -2.00
N VAL A 48 -1.04 7.42 -2.18
CA VAL A 48 -0.67 8.83 -2.31
C VAL A 48 -0.20 9.07 -3.73
N GLN A 49 -0.72 10.12 -4.34
CA GLN A 49 -0.30 10.51 -5.69
C GLN A 49 0.68 11.66 -5.66
#